data_adb18ceb0db480beb29c2669a4580633
#
_entry.id   adb18ceb0db480beb29c2669a4580633
#
_cell.length_a   1.000
_cell.length_b   1.000
_cell.length_c   1.000
_cell.angle_alpha   90.00
_cell.angle_beta   90.00
_cell.angle_gamma   90.00
#
_symmetry.space_group_name_H-M   'P 1'
#
loop_
_entity.id
_entity.type
_entity.pdbx_description
1 polymer ?
#
loop_
_entity_poly.entity_id
_entity_poly.type
_entity_poly.pdbx_seq_one_letter_code
_entity_poly.pdbx_strand_id
1 'polypeptide(L)'
;RVNRFLEEQGYGKVNTDVVREPMQGHIRFHKIEAAGVPLMASGLVESSQQEIAEVVRLITQRAQTFTLVPPSYLLTVVCLTSTFRTRLGAELRSLAAKSEAMGRFLRHVRIVDIADVAGARASDVILSMSYAKTTHGRLLQQFGVLENNGGRGMLLDALALCDHHLDIVSAFGASDLDDDRLHQDGPKMLKVLLQWAEDLDEANVVRPAIKQTDENVLFNDLATRIRERGLNVAVDYGYDGGMKLPMVVGLKDKPFALAVFTDDAQFMGMQSTRERHRILPQEIESLGWSVMTIWSVGAFVNPEKEVDRVVARLGEIYQDKQ
;
A
#
# COMPACT_ATOMS: atom_id res chain seq x y z
N ARG A 1 -1.86 -1.90 5.24
CA ARG A 1 -0.45 -1.43 5.34
C ARG A 1 -0.38 -0.01 5.89
N VAL A 2 -1.09 0.96 5.27
CA VAL A 2 -1.14 2.35 5.77
C VAL A 2 -1.61 2.40 7.21
N ASN A 3 -2.71 1.74 7.56
CA ASN A 3 -3.25 1.74 8.93
C ASN A 3 -2.25 1.21 9.95
N ARG A 4 -1.54 0.12 9.63
CA ARG A 4 -0.51 -0.42 10.50
C ARG A 4 0.65 0.58 10.69
N PHE A 5 1.11 1.20 9.61
CA PHE A 5 2.13 2.24 9.70
C PHE A 5 1.67 3.41 10.57
N LEU A 6 0.43 3.88 10.40
CA LEU A 6 -0.17 4.95 11.20
C LEU A 6 -0.24 4.58 12.68
N GLU A 7 -0.65 3.34 13.00
CA GLU A 7 -0.70 2.82 14.37
C GLU A 7 0.70 2.75 15.00
N GLU A 8 1.69 2.23 14.27
CA GLU A 8 3.10 2.19 14.70
C GLU A 8 3.67 3.58 14.96
N GLN A 9 3.18 4.59 14.24
CA GLN A 9 3.54 5.99 14.46
C GLN A 9 2.70 6.68 15.55
N GLY A 10 1.81 5.94 16.26
CA GLY A 10 0.98 6.49 17.34
C GLY A 10 -0.16 7.41 16.88
N TYR A 11 -0.61 7.28 15.64
CA TYR A 11 -1.71 8.09 15.07
C TYR A 11 -3.09 7.72 15.64
N GLY A 12 -3.19 6.72 16.49
CA GLY A 12 -4.44 6.18 16.99
C GLY A 12 -5.08 5.16 16.04
N LYS A 13 -6.11 4.46 16.51
CA LYS A 13 -6.82 3.48 15.67
C LYS A 13 -7.56 4.21 14.56
N VAL A 14 -7.13 4.02 13.34
CA VAL A 14 -7.91 4.40 12.16
C VAL A 14 -9.12 3.46 12.12
N ASN A 15 -10.31 4.00 12.34
CA ASN A 15 -11.54 3.22 12.40
C ASN A 15 -11.83 2.63 11.02
N THR A 16 -11.56 1.35 10.83
CA THR A 16 -11.83 0.62 9.60
C THR A 16 -13.23 0.00 9.61
N ASP A 17 -14.23 0.72 10.12
CA ASP A 17 -15.62 0.26 10.28
C ASP A 17 -16.37 -0.06 8.99
N VAL A 18 -15.68 -0.22 7.88
CA VAL A 18 -16.29 -0.75 6.66
C VAL A 18 -15.32 -1.67 5.96
N VAL A 19 -15.29 -2.92 6.35
CA VAL A 19 -14.82 -3.98 5.46
C VAL A 19 -15.84 -4.13 4.33
N ARG A 20 -15.85 -3.18 3.44
CA ARG A 20 -16.35 -3.40 2.09
C ARG A 20 -15.26 -4.15 1.36
N GLU A 21 -15.65 -5.16 0.58
CA GLU A 21 -14.83 -6.06 -0.23
C GLU A 21 -13.34 -5.70 -0.33
N PRO A 22 -12.41 -6.64 -0.19
CA PRO A 22 -10.98 -6.36 -0.27
C PRO A 22 -10.64 -5.86 -1.66
N MET A 23 -10.94 -4.59 -1.94
CA MET A 23 -10.35 -3.91 -3.08
C MET A 23 -8.85 -3.90 -2.83
N GLN A 24 -8.09 -4.51 -3.72
CA GLN A 24 -6.63 -4.55 -3.64
C GLN A 24 -6.09 -3.12 -3.71
N GLY A 25 -5.97 -2.48 -2.57
CA GLY A 25 -5.28 -1.22 -2.45
C GLY A 25 -3.78 -1.43 -2.67
N HIS A 26 -3.16 -0.58 -3.46
CA HIS A 26 -1.71 -0.60 -3.63
C HIS A 26 -1.10 0.63 -3.01
N ILE A 27 0.12 0.44 -2.52
CA ILE A 27 1.02 1.54 -2.19
C ILE A 27 2.19 1.42 -3.15
N ARG A 28 2.53 2.49 -3.85
CA ARG A 28 3.65 2.55 -4.78
C ARG A 28 4.50 3.76 -4.50
N PHE A 29 5.80 3.58 -4.58
CA PHE A 29 6.76 4.66 -4.50
C PHE A 29 7.34 4.94 -5.88
N HIS A 30 7.20 6.18 -6.35
CA HIS A 30 7.69 6.64 -7.64
C HIS A 30 8.87 7.57 -7.40
N LYS A 31 10.07 7.00 -7.36
CA LYS A 31 11.31 7.78 -7.28
C LYS A 31 11.67 8.28 -8.66
N ILE A 32 11.79 9.58 -8.81
CA ILE A 32 12.17 10.23 -10.05
C ILE A 32 13.57 10.84 -9.94
N GLU A 33 14.36 10.67 -10.99
CA GLU A 33 15.63 11.36 -11.12
C GLU A 33 15.40 12.75 -11.72
N ALA A 34 15.28 13.76 -10.85
CA ALA A 34 15.01 15.12 -11.27
C ALA A 34 15.76 16.14 -10.43
N ALA A 35 16.35 17.13 -11.10
CA ALA A 35 16.87 18.32 -10.44
C ALA A 35 15.79 19.40 -10.38
N GLY A 36 15.67 20.05 -9.23
CA GLY A 36 14.76 21.16 -9.04
C GLY A 36 15.40 22.51 -9.34
N VAL A 37 14.56 23.53 -9.40
CA VAL A 37 14.98 24.92 -9.54
C VAL A 37 14.87 25.60 -8.20
N PRO A 38 15.91 26.31 -7.69
CA PRO A 38 15.82 27.07 -6.45
C PRO A 38 14.74 28.14 -6.56
N LEU A 39 13.88 28.24 -5.53
CA LEU A 39 12.97 29.37 -5.39
C LEU A 39 13.76 30.58 -4.91
N MET A 40 13.74 31.68 -5.68
CA MET A 40 14.57 32.85 -5.43
C MET A 40 14.33 33.52 -4.07
N ALA A 41 13.13 33.42 -3.50
CA ALA A 41 12.77 34.10 -2.25
C ALA A 41 13.06 33.33 -0.97
N SER A 42 13.13 32.00 -1.01
CA SER A 42 13.20 31.15 0.19
C SER A 42 14.44 30.24 0.25
N GLY A 43 15.21 30.17 -0.82
CA GLY A 43 16.32 29.21 -0.94
C GLY A 43 15.86 27.74 -1.02
N LEU A 44 14.57 27.47 -1.00
CA LEU A 44 14.01 26.13 -1.16
C LEU A 44 14.15 25.67 -2.61
N VAL A 45 14.43 24.42 -2.81
CA VAL A 45 14.49 23.80 -4.13
C VAL A 45 13.19 23.05 -4.37
N GLU A 46 12.36 23.57 -5.26
CA GLU A 46 11.19 22.87 -5.72
C GLU A 46 11.52 21.78 -6.73
N SER A 47 10.60 20.85 -6.81
CA SER A 47 10.64 19.78 -7.78
C SER A 47 10.61 20.31 -9.23
N SER A 48 11.23 19.56 -10.07
CA SER A 48 11.30 19.83 -11.51
C SER A 48 9.97 19.56 -12.22
N GLN A 49 9.91 19.90 -13.51
CA GLN A 49 8.79 19.57 -14.38
C GLN A 49 8.54 18.04 -14.49
N GLN A 50 9.59 17.22 -14.25
CA GLN A 50 9.46 15.75 -14.28
C GLN A 50 8.53 15.22 -13.19
N GLU A 51 8.51 15.80 -11.98
CA GLU A 51 7.56 15.37 -10.94
C GLU A 51 6.12 15.72 -11.31
N ILE A 52 5.90 16.92 -11.89
CA ILE A 52 4.58 17.30 -12.42
C ILE A 52 4.15 16.32 -13.52
N ALA A 53 5.05 15.99 -14.46
CA ALA A 53 4.77 15.04 -15.53
C ALA A 53 4.42 13.65 -14.99
N GLU A 54 5.11 13.18 -13.96
CA GLU A 54 4.81 11.89 -13.34
C GLU A 54 3.44 11.90 -12.64
N VAL A 55 3.11 12.95 -11.88
CA VAL A 55 1.78 13.10 -11.27
C VAL A 55 0.69 13.13 -12.33
N VAL A 56 0.88 13.88 -13.43
CA VAL A 56 -0.05 13.93 -14.57
C VAL A 56 -0.19 12.56 -15.23
N ARG A 57 0.91 11.81 -15.39
CA ARG A 57 0.91 10.44 -15.91
C ARG A 57 0.06 9.51 -15.04
N LEU A 58 0.24 9.58 -13.72
CA LEU A 58 -0.53 8.78 -12.76
C LEU A 58 -2.03 9.11 -12.81
N ILE A 59 -2.39 10.40 -12.86
CA ILE A 59 -3.78 10.85 -13.01
C ILE A 59 -4.37 10.32 -14.33
N THR A 60 -3.61 10.40 -15.42
CA THR A 60 -4.05 9.91 -16.73
C THR A 60 -4.23 8.40 -16.74
N GLN A 61 -3.28 7.67 -16.15
CA GLN A 61 -3.39 6.22 -16.00
C GLN A 61 -4.63 5.84 -15.17
N ARG A 62 -4.91 6.58 -14.10
CA ARG A 62 -6.08 6.34 -13.27
C ARG A 62 -7.37 6.62 -14.05
N ALA A 63 -7.42 7.68 -14.87
CA ALA A 63 -8.56 7.97 -15.73
C ALA A 63 -8.87 6.83 -16.71
N GLN A 64 -7.84 6.15 -17.22
CA GLN A 64 -7.98 5.02 -18.16
C GLN A 64 -8.52 3.75 -17.50
N THR A 65 -8.47 3.61 -16.17
CA THR A 65 -9.03 2.44 -15.48
C THR A 65 -10.56 2.47 -15.41
N PHE A 66 -11.20 3.61 -15.66
CA PHE A 66 -12.64 3.76 -15.57
C PHE A 66 -13.30 3.89 -16.94
N THR A 67 -14.26 3.02 -17.23
CA THR A 67 -15.22 3.25 -18.32
C THR A 67 -16.25 4.31 -17.90
N LEU A 68 -16.69 4.24 -16.62
CA LEU A 68 -17.56 5.23 -15.99
C LEU A 68 -17.03 5.48 -14.57
N VAL A 69 -16.75 6.74 -14.25
CA VAL A 69 -16.26 7.12 -12.92
C VAL A 69 -17.42 7.11 -11.92
N PRO A 70 -17.34 6.35 -10.81
CA PRO A 70 -18.38 6.37 -9.79
C PRO A 70 -18.52 7.77 -9.18
N PRO A 71 -19.73 8.23 -8.87
CA PRO A 71 -19.95 9.57 -8.28
C PRO A 71 -19.23 9.79 -6.94
N SER A 72 -19.03 8.70 -6.17
CA SER A 72 -18.33 8.71 -4.90
C SER A 72 -16.80 8.66 -5.01
N TYR A 73 -16.26 8.43 -6.22
CA TYR A 73 -14.83 8.37 -6.44
C TYR A 73 -14.20 9.75 -6.32
N LEU A 74 -13.13 9.84 -5.56
CA LEU A 74 -12.32 11.05 -5.41
C LEU A 74 -10.84 10.68 -5.41
N LEU A 75 -10.09 11.25 -6.35
CA LEU A 75 -8.64 11.23 -6.36
C LEU A 75 -8.13 12.55 -5.76
N THR A 76 -7.35 12.47 -4.70
CA THR A 76 -6.75 13.66 -4.10
C THR A 76 -5.23 13.66 -4.33
N VAL A 77 -4.74 14.75 -4.90
CA VAL A 77 -3.30 15.02 -5.01
C VAL A 77 -2.90 15.95 -3.87
N VAL A 78 -2.05 15.47 -2.97
CA VAL A 78 -1.51 16.22 -1.85
C VAL A 78 -0.13 16.74 -2.23
N CYS A 79 0.06 18.06 -2.14
CA CYS A 79 1.30 18.73 -2.46
C CYS A 79 1.95 19.30 -1.20
N LEU A 80 3.26 19.16 -1.04
CA LEU A 80 3.98 19.72 0.10
C LEU A 80 4.22 21.24 -0.08
N THR A 81 4.13 21.76 -1.32
CA THR A 81 4.29 23.19 -1.58
C THR A 81 3.16 23.76 -2.43
N SER A 82 2.71 24.98 -2.10
CA SER A 82 1.64 25.66 -2.82
C SER A 82 2.05 26.07 -4.25
N THR A 83 3.35 26.30 -4.48
CA THR A 83 3.87 26.59 -5.82
C THR A 83 3.72 25.36 -6.72
N PHE A 84 4.07 24.18 -6.23
CA PHE A 84 3.86 22.93 -6.98
C PHE A 84 2.38 22.72 -7.28
N ARG A 85 1.50 22.88 -6.28
CA ARG A 85 0.04 22.82 -6.46
C ARG A 85 -0.43 23.74 -7.59
N THR A 86 0.03 24.98 -7.61
CA THR A 86 -0.35 25.97 -8.61
C THR A 86 0.08 25.57 -10.02
N ARG A 87 1.34 25.09 -10.16
CA ARG A 87 1.90 24.62 -11.44
C ARG A 87 1.16 23.38 -11.94
N LEU A 88 0.95 22.39 -11.07
CA LEU A 88 0.18 21.18 -11.40
C LEU A 88 -1.26 21.54 -11.84
N GLY A 89 -1.90 22.46 -11.12
CA GLY A 89 -3.24 22.93 -11.48
C GLY A 89 -3.31 23.61 -12.86
N ALA A 90 -2.26 24.33 -13.26
CA ALA A 90 -2.17 24.91 -14.60
C ALA A 90 -2.02 23.82 -15.67
N GLU A 91 -1.19 22.81 -15.43
CA GLU A 91 -0.97 21.70 -16.36
C GLU A 91 -2.26 20.87 -16.54
N LEU A 92 -2.99 20.55 -15.43
CA LEU A 92 -4.25 19.82 -15.51
C LEU A 92 -5.35 20.61 -16.24
N ARG A 93 -5.41 21.93 -16.08
CA ARG A 93 -6.33 22.77 -16.88
C ARG A 93 -5.99 22.72 -18.36
N SER A 94 -4.70 22.77 -18.72
CA SER A 94 -4.27 22.60 -20.10
C SER A 94 -4.66 21.23 -20.68
N LEU A 95 -4.53 20.18 -19.88
CA LEU A 95 -4.92 18.82 -20.26
C LEU A 95 -6.45 18.69 -20.45
N ALA A 96 -7.24 19.29 -19.55
CA ALA A 96 -8.69 19.32 -19.65
C ALA A 96 -9.18 20.04 -20.94
N ALA A 97 -8.50 21.11 -21.34
CA ALA A 97 -8.83 21.83 -22.55
C ALA A 97 -8.56 21.02 -23.85
N LYS A 98 -7.61 20.08 -23.80
CA LYS A 98 -7.25 19.23 -24.94
C LYS A 98 -8.11 17.96 -25.08
N SER A 99 -8.76 17.51 -24.00
CA SER A 99 -9.53 16.27 -23.97
C SER A 99 -10.77 16.41 -23.10
N GLU A 100 -11.94 16.28 -23.70
CA GLU A 100 -13.22 16.31 -22.99
C GLU A 100 -13.35 15.16 -21.98
N ALA A 101 -12.86 13.96 -22.35
CA ALA A 101 -12.85 12.80 -21.46
C ALA A 101 -12.02 13.08 -20.19
N MET A 102 -10.83 13.67 -20.38
CA MET A 102 -9.99 14.07 -19.26
C MET A 102 -10.64 15.20 -18.45
N GLY A 103 -11.26 16.16 -19.10
CA GLY A 103 -12.01 17.23 -18.41
C GLY A 103 -13.15 16.69 -17.55
N ARG A 104 -13.83 15.63 -17.99
CA ARG A 104 -14.83 14.92 -17.16
C ARG A 104 -14.20 14.23 -15.96
N PHE A 105 -13.09 13.50 -16.15
CA PHE A 105 -12.39 12.81 -15.06
C PHE A 105 -11.83 13.80 -14.03
N LEU A 106 -11.26 14.91 -14.47
CA LEU A 106 -10.66 15.91 -13.58
C LEU A 106 -11.67 16.59 -12.63
N ARG A 107 -12.98 16.45 -12.83
CA ARG A 107 -13.99 16.84 -11.82
C ARG A 107 -13.98 15.96 -10.58
N HIS A 108 -13.39 14.77 -10.66
CA HIS A 108 -13.16 13.85 -9.54
C HIS A 108 -11.74 13.95 -8.97
N VAL A 109 -10.96 14.94 -9.42
CA VAL A 109 -9.59 15.17 -8.95
C VAL A 109 -9.53 16.45 -8.13
N ARG A 110 -9.03 16.34 -6.91
CA ARG A 110 -8.80 17.45 -5.99
C ARG A 110 -7.30 17.63 -5.78
N ILE A 111 -6.80 18.86 -5.84
CA ILE A 111 -5.41 19.18 -5.54
C ILE A 111 -5.40 20.05 -4.28
N VAL A 112 -4.67 19.64 -3.26
CA VAL A 112 -4.63 20.32 -1.95
C VAL A 112 -3.21 20.49 -1.45
N ASP A 113 -2.99 21.48 -0.62
CA ASP A 113 -1.77 21.59 0.17
C ASP A 113 -1.83 20.61 1.35
N ILE A 114 -0.69 20.10 1.80
CA ILE A 114 -0.63 19.14 2.91
C ILE A 114 -1.22 19.69 4.21
N ALA A 115 -1.23 21.02 4.38
CA ALA A 115 -1.83 21.66 5.54
C ALA A 115 -3.37 21.60 5.57
N ASP A 116 -4.01 21.31 4.42
CA ASP A 116 -5.47 21.34 4.23
C ASP A 116 -6.12 19.95 4.21
N VAL A 117 -5.37 18.89 4.56
CA VAL A 117 -5.86 17.50 4.43
C VAL A 117 -6.57 16.96 5.67
N ALA A 118 -6.42 17.59 6.82
CA ALA A 118 -6.93 17.07 8.10
C ALA A 118 -8.43 16.74 8.04
N GLY A 119 -8.80 15.52 8.44
CA GLY A 119 -10.19 15.05 8.50
C GLY A 119 -10.86 14.79 7.15
N ALA A 120 -10.15 14.92 6.03
CA ALA A 120 -10.69 14.59 4.71
C ALA A 120 -10.61 13.07 4.43
N ARG A 121 -11.28 12.62 3.34
CA ARG A 121 -11.17 11.25 2.81
C ARG A 121 -11.08 11.29 1.29
N ALA A 122 -10.38 10.31 0.72
CA ALA A 122 -10.28 10.13 -0.72
C ALA A 122 -10.18 8.64 -1.07
N SER A 123 -10.76 8.25 -2.20
CA SER A 123 -10.62 6.88 -2.69
C SER A 123 -9.16 6.56 -2.99
N ASP A 124 -8.50 7.45 -3.72
CA ASP A 124 -7.10 7.32 -4.10
C ASP A 124 -6.35 8.61 -3.75
N VAL A 125 -5.07 8.46 -3.41
CA VAL A 125 -4.19 9.58 -3.05
C VAL A 125 -2.90 9.52 -3.86
N ILE A 126 -2.48 10.67 -4.38
CA ILE A 126 -1.12 10.89 -4.88
C ILE A 126 -0.47 11.90 -3.94
N LEU A 127 0.55 11.48 -3.20
CA LEU A 127 1.33 12.33 -2.31
C LEU A 127 2.62 12.74 -3.02
N SER A 128 2.70 14.00 -3.45
CA SER A 128 3.89 14.56 -4.11
C SER A 128 4.75 15.28 -3.08
N MET A 129 6.03 14.91 -2.99
CA MET A 129 6.97 15.53 -2.07
C MET A 129 7.33 16.96 -2.45
N SER A 130 7.16 17.32 -3.73
CA SER A 130 7.31 18.70 -4.24
C SER A 130 8.69 19.34 -4.03
N TYR A 131 9.70 18.57 -3.64
CA TYR A 131 11.08 19.01 -3.46
C TYR A 131 12.02 18.16 -4.32
N ALA A 132 13.16 18.72 -4.71
CA ALA A 132 14.16 18.01 -5.50
C ALA A 132 15.57 18.40 -5.05
N LYS A 133 16.55 17.64 -5.55
CA LYS A 133 17.96 17.97 -5.40
C LYS A 133 18.31 19.17 -6.29
N THR A 134 19.26 19.96 -5.86
CA THR A 134 19.86 21.00 -6.70
C THR A 134 20.52 20.39 -7.93
N THR A 135 20.89 21.22 -8.91
CA THR A 135 21.64 20.81 -10.09
C THR A 135 22.99 20.15 -9.76
N HIS A 136 23.50 20.34 -8.55
CA HIS A 136 24.71 19.70 -8.03
C HIS A 136 24.41 18.41 -7.22
N GLY A 137 23.19 17.87 -7.29
CA GLY A 137 22.80 16.65 -6.61
C GLY A 137 22.56 16.78 -5.09
N ARG A 138 22.61 18.00 -4.54
CA ARG A 138 22.46 18.24 -3.09
C ARG A 138 21.00 18.53 -2.73
N LEU A 139 20.44 17.80 -1.76
CA LEU A 139 19.15 18.10 -1.18
C LEU A 139 19.30 19.19 -0.09
N LEU A 140 18.55 20.28 -0.23
CA LEU A 140 18.39 21.26 0.84
C LEU A 140 17.34 20.71 1.77
N GLN A 141 17.75 20.40 3.02
CA GLN A 141 16.88 19.75 4.01
C GLN A 141 16.03 20.79 4.77
N GLN A 142 15.32 21.60 4.03
CA GLN A 142 14.34 22.58 4.48
C GLN A 142 13.00 22.26 3.83
N PHE A 143 12.04 21.81 4.62
CA PHE A 143 10.77 21.26 4.13
C PHE A 143 9.58 22.14 4.46
N GLY A 144 9.80 23.45 4.60
CA GLY A 144 8.75 24.46 4.72
C GLY A 144 7.76 24.17 5.84
N VAL A 145 6.51 23.91 5.49
CA VAL A 145 5.42 23.70 6.47
C VAL A 145 5.65 22.49 7.39
N LEU A 146 6.44 21.51 6.95
CA LEU A 146 6.75 20.34 7.80
C LEU A 146 7.69 20.67 8.95
N GLU A 147 8.40 21.79 8.90
CA GLU A 147 9.26 22.24 10.00
C GLU A 147 8.49 22.92 11.13
N ASN A 148 7.23 23.24 10.91
CA ASN A 148 6.36 23.84 11.91
C ASN A 148 5.84 22.78 12.90
N ASN A 149 5.38 23.26 14.06
CA ASN A 149 4.64 22.43 15.01
C ASN A 149 3.43 21.79 14.29
N GLY A 150 3.35 20.44 14.34
CA GLY A 150 2.29 19.71 13.65
C GLY A 150 2.70 19.13 12.29
N GLY A 151 3.89 19.44 11.76
CA GLY A 151 4.37 18.90 10.49
C GLY A 151 4.33 17.35 10.39
N ARG A 152 4.63 16.67 11.52
CA ARG A 152 4.45 15.22 11.64
C ARG A 152 2.99 14.80 11.44
N GLY A 153 2.06 15.50 12.12
CA GLY A 153 0.62 15.22 12.00
C GLY A 153 0.11 15.38 10.57
N MET A 154 0.55 16.44 9.87
CA MET A 154 0.16 16.68 8.47
C MET A 154 0.52 15.51 7.54
N LEU A 155 1.71 14.90 7.70
CA LEU A 155 2.10 13.71 6.93
C LEU A 155 1.22 12.51 7.26
N LEU A 156 0.92 12.29 8.53
CA LEU A 156 0.06 11.18 8.96
C LEU A 156 -1.38 11.38 8.49
N ASP A 157 -1.91 12.61 8.54
CA ASP A 157 -3.23 12.95 8.00
C ASP A 157 -3.30 12.71 6.49
N ALA A 158 -2.23 13.04 5.76
CA ALA A 158 -2.16 12.79 4.32
C ALA A 158 -2.21 11.30 3.97
N LEU A 159 -1.62 10.44 4.81
CA LEU A 159 -1.72 8.99 4.66
C LEU A 159 -3.09 8.45 5.07
N ALA A 160 -3.66 8.97 6.16
CA ALA A 160 -4.98 8.58 6.66
C ALA A 160 -6.13 8.96 5.73
N LEU A 161 -5.89 9.91 4.81
CA LEU A 161 -6.83 10.33 3.77
C LEU A 161 -7.22 9.19 2.82
N CYS A 162 -6.32 8.22 2.59
CA CYS A 162 -6.40 7.24 1.52
C CYS A 162 -7.22 6.01 1.91
N ASP A 163 -8.27 5.70 1.14
CA ASP A 163 -9.05 4.48 1.31
C ASP A 163 -8.52 3.28 0.50
N HIS A 164 -7.98 3.49 -0.71
CA HIS A 164 -7.60 2.38 -1.62
C HIS A 164 -6.17 2.43 -2.13
N HIS A 165 -5.82 3.42 -2.96
CA HIS A 165 -4.52 3.48 -3.63
C HIS A 165 -3.73 4.71 -3.22
N LEU A 166 -2.50 4.49 -2.78
CA LEU A 166 -1.55 5.53 -2.43
C LEU A 166 -0.33 5.47 -3.36
N ASP A 167 -0.14 6.52 -4.14
CA ASP A 167 1.06 6.74 -4.92
C ASP A 167 1.88 7.85 -4.26
N ILE A 168 3.13 7.56 -3.88
CA ILE A 168 4.06 8.53 -3.31
C ILE A 168 5.07 8.89 -4.39
N VAL A 169 5.17 10.17 -4.72
CA VAL A 169 6.06 10.66 -5.78
C VAL A 169 7.13 11.54 -5.17
N SER A 170 8.41 11.22 -5.40
CA SER A 170 9.54 11.96 -4.84
C SER A 170 10.74 11.97 -5.78
N ALA A 171 11.47 13.09 -5.80
CA ALA A 171 12.75 13.23 -6.49
C ALA A 171 13.95 12.88 -5.59
N PHE A 172 13.71 12.39 -4.38
CA PHE A 172 14.74 11.97 -3.43
C PHE A 172 14.22 10.81 -2.58
N GLY A 173 15.13 10.09 -1.94
CA GLY A 173 14.81 8.97 -1.06
C GLY A 173 15.22 9.23 0.38
N ALA A 174 14.96 8.25 1.25
CA ALA A 174 15.32 8.32 2.67
C ALA A 174 16.82 8.47 2.89
N SER A 175 17.64 7.84 2.04
CA SER A 175 19.11 7.92 2.10
C SER A 175 19.68 9.32 1.79
N ASP A 176 18.89 10.19 1.17
CA ASP A 176 19.27 11.58 0.87
C ASP A 176 19.07 12.52 2.07
N LEU A 177 18.42 12.02 3.14
CA LEU A 177 18.09 12.76 4.35
C LEU A 177 19.09 12.44 5.47
N ASP A 178 19.83 13.46 5.90
CA ASP A 178 20.84 13.37 6.95
C ASP A 178 20.20 13.64 8.32
N ASP A 179 20.24 12.65 9.22
CA ASP A 179 19.61 12.74 10.56
C ASP A 179 20.13 13.91 11.38
N ASP A 180 21.42 14.24 11.25
CA ASP A 180 22.05 15.34 11.99
C ASP A 180 21.50 16.72 11.57
N ARG A 181 20.81 16.78 10.43
CA ARG A 181 20.22 18.00 9.88
C ARG A 181 18.70 18.08 10.09
N LEU A 182 18.07 16.97 10.46
CA LEU A 182 16.64 16.90 10.70
C LEU A 182 16.33 17.22 12.15
N HIS A 183 16.04 18.47 12.45
CA HIS A 183 15.81 18.90 13.83
C HIS A 183 14.35 18.76 14.27
N GLN A 184 13.42 18.99 13.36
CA GLN A 184 11.99 18.98 13.64
C GLN A 184 11.34 17.60 13.38
N ASP A 185 10.21 17.33 14.04
CA ASP A 185 9.51 16.04 13.94
C ASP A 185 8.89 15.77 12.57
N GLY A 186 8.49 16.80 11.83
CA GLY A 186 7.94 16.64 10.50
C GLY A 186 8.97 16.10 9.49
N PRO A 187 10.15 16.73 9.33
CA PRO A 187 11.24 16.21 8.50
C PRO A 187 11.74 14.82 8.92
N LYS A 188 11.80 14.53 10.23
CA LYS A 188 12.12 13.17 10.72
C LYS A 188 11.06 12.15 10.26
N MET A 189 9.79 12.52 10.39
CA MET A 189 8.68 11.70 9.92
C MET A 189 8.71 11.50 8.40
N LEU A 190 9.09 12.53 7.64
CA LEU A 190 9.28 12.43 6.19
C LEU A 190 10.32 11.36 5.84
N LYS A 191 11.46 11.33 6.54
CA LYS A 191 12.48 10.29 6.35
C LYS A 191 11.92 8.88 6.63
N VAL A 192 11.22 8.71 7.75
CA VAL A 192 10.58 7.45 8.12
C VAL A 192 9.56 7.02 7.05
N LEU A 193 8.76 7.96 6.55
CA LEU A 193 7.79 7.69 5.49
C LEU A 193 8.46 7.23 4.19
N LEU A 194 9.53 7.91 3.77
CA LEU A 194 10.24 7.55 2.55
C LEU A 194 10.94 6.19 2.68
N GLN A 195 11.57 5.91 3.83
CA GLN A 195 12.14 4.59 4.10
C GLN A 195 11.09 3.49 4.00
N TRP A 196 9.96 3.68 4.68
CA TRP A 196 8.84 2.75 4.61
C TRP A 196 8.31 2.55 3.18
N ALA A 197 8.24 3.63 2.38
CA ALA A 197 7.78 3.56 0.99
C ALA A 197 8.78 2.85 0.07
N GLU A 198 10.09 3.09 0.25
CA GLU A 198 11.16 2.39 -0.47
C GLU A 198 11.15 0.89 -0.13
N ASP A 199 11.05 0.51 1.15
CA ASP A 199 10.98 -0.88 1.59
C ASP A 199 9.76 -1.62 1.01
N LEU A 200 8.62 -0.91 0.86
CA LEU A 200 7.43 -1.49 0.23
C LEU A 200 7.59 -1.70 -1.28
N ASP A 201 8.29 -0.79 -1.96
CA ASP A 201 8.51 -0.89 -3.41
C ASP A 201 9.50 -2.01 -3.71
N GLU A 202 10.56 -2.13 -2.93
CA GLU A 202 11.48 -3.28 -3.00
C GLU A 202 10.75 -4.60 -2.73
N ALA A 203 9.84 -4.66 -1.77
CA ALA A 203 9.01 -5.83 -1.50
C ALA A 203 7.99 -6.11 -2.63
N ASN A 204 7.57 -5.11 -3.40
CA ASN A 204 6.70 -5.29 -4.56
C ASN A 204 7.47 -5.76 -5.82
N VAL A 205 8.75 -5.40 -5.95
CA VAL A 205 9.66 -5.90 -7.01
C VAL A 205 10.06 -7.35 -6.71
N VAL A 206 10.20 -7.70 -5.45
CA VAL A 206 10.28 -9.08 -5.02
C VAL A 206 8.84 -9.62 -5.05
N ARG A 207 8.37 -10.16 -6.20
CA ARG A 207 7.48 -11.33 -6.12
C ARG A 207 8.14 -12.19 -5.05
N PRO A 208 7.43 -12.59 -3.95
CA PRO A 208 8.04 -13.49 -3.02
C PRO A 208 8.55 -14.64 -3.87
N ALA A 209 9.85 -14.67 -4.14
CA ALA A 209 10.49 -15.87 -4.60
C ALA A 209 10.05 -16.85 -3.53
N ILE A 210 9.29 -17.86 -3.92
CA ILE A 210 8.92 -18.97 -3.05
C ILE A 210 10.26 -19.48 -2.56
N LYS A 211 10.77 -18.91 -1.47
CA LYS A 211 11.80 -19.54 -0.69
C LYS A 211 11.09 -20.76 -0.15
N GLN A 212 11.29 -21.88 -0.83
CA GLN A 212 11.05 -23.18 -0.26
C GLN A 212 11.92 -23.22 0.99
N THR A 213 11.36 -22.76 2.10
CA THR A 213 11.94 -23.03 3.40
C THR A 213 11.75 -24.52 3.61
N ASP A 214 12.86 -25.23 3.78
CA ASP A 214 12.93 -26.70 4.02
C ASP A 214 12.10 -27.15 5.25
N GLU A 215 11.46 -26.22 5.96
CA GLU A 215 10.80 -26.46 7.24
C GLU A 215 9.38 -27.05 7.11
N ASN A 216 8.74 -27.05 5.94
CA ASN A 216 7.41 -27.59 5.82
C ASN A 216 7.18 -28.42 4.55
N VAL A 217 7.91 -29.54 4.46
CA VAL A 217 7.85 -30.49 3.33
C VAL A 217 6.39 -30.93 3.06
N LEU A 218 5.59 -31.10 4.11
CA LEU A 218 4.21 -31.52 4.01
C LEU A 218 3.32 -30.49 3.32
N PHE A 219 3.50 -29.21 3.66
CA PHE A 219 2.77 -28.13 3.00
C PHE A 219 3.17 -27.91 1.57
N ASN A 220 4.44 -28.12 1.25
CA ASN A 220 4.94 -28.05 -0.12
C ASN A 220 4.35 -29.18 -1.00
N ASP A 221 4.21 -30.39 -0.46
CA ASP A 221 3.53 -31.50 -1.14
C ASP A 221 2.05 -31.20 -1.36
N LEU A 222 1.33 -30.76 -0.32
CA LEU A 222 -0.07 -30.35 -0.45
C LEU A 222 -0.26 -29.20 -1.46
N ALA A 223 0.61 -28.19 -1.42
CA ALA A 223 0.57 -27.08 -2.35
C ALA A 223 0.78 -27.52 -3.80
N THR A 224 1.65 -28.52 -4.01
CA THR A 224 1.87 -29.09 -5.35
C THR A 224 0.62 -29.82 -5.85
N ARG A 225 0.01 -30.66 -5.03
CA ARG A 225 -1.24 -31.38 -5.38
C ARG A 225 -2.42 -30.43 -5.63
N ILE A 226 -2.52 -29.35 -4.84
CA ILE A 226 -3.56 -28.33 -5.03
C ILE A 226 -3.34 -27.57 -6.36
N ARG A 227 -2.08 -27.27 -6.73
CA ARG A 227 -1.77 -26.67 -8.04
C ARG A 227 -2.12 -27.61 -9.20
N GLU A 228 -1.90 -28.91 -9.06
CA GLU A 228 -2.28 -29.93 -10.06
C GLU A 228 -3.80 -29.96 -10.29
N ARG A 229 -4.61 -29.56 -9.30
CA ARG A 229 -6.07 -29.37 -9.45
C ARG A 229 -6.43 -28.03 -10.11
N GLY A 230 -5.46 -27.25 -10.58
CA GLY A 230 -5.66 -26.00 -11.30
C GLY A 230 -5.93 -24.77 -10.41
N LEU A 231 -5.61 -24.85 -9.11
CA LEU A 231 -5.77 -23.77 -8.16
C LEU A 231 -4.49 -22.97 -7.98
N ASN A 232 -4.62 -21.70 -7.59
CA ASN A 232 -3.49 -20.86 -7.23
C ASN A 232 -3.15 -21.04 -5.75
N VAL A 233 -1.88 -21.30 -5.42
CA VAL A 233 -1.41 -21.58 -4.06
C VAL A 233 -0.11 -20.88 -3.79
N ALA A 234 -0.01 -20.23 -2.64
CA ALA A 234 1.25 -19.76 -2.07
C ALA A 234 1.43 -20.31 -0.64
N VAL A 235 2.67 -20.70 -0.32
CA VAL A 235 3.10 -21.14 1.02
C VAL A 235 3.89 -20.00 1.65
N ASP A 236 3.85 -19.88 2.98
CA ASP A 236 4.49 -18.80 3.75
C ASP A 236 4.09 -17.39 3.25
N TYR A 237 2.79 -17.20 3.03
CA TYR A 237 2.26 -15.97 2.49
C TYR A 237 2.23 -14.86 3.54
N GLY A 238 3.02 -13.82 3.33
CA GLY A 238 3.13 -12.68 4.24
C GLY A 238 4.46 -11.95 4.06
N TYR A 239 4.80 -11.11 5.04
CA TYR A 239 6.02 -10.30 5.04
C TYR A 239 6.96 -10.74 6.14
N ASP A 240 8.27 -10.61 5.90
CA ASP A 240 9.27 -10.85 6.92
C ASP A 240 9.08 -9.84 8.06
N GLY A 241 9.04 -10.35 9.30
CA GLY A 241 8.74 -9.56 10.50
C GLY A 241 7.24 -9.31 10.77
N GLY A 242 6.33 -9.78 9.89
CA GLY A 242 4.88 -9.75 10.08
C GLY A 242 4.29 -11.13 10.31
N MET A 243 2.95 -11.17 10.44
CA MET A 243 2.24 -12.44 10.45
C MET A 243 2.30 -13.10 9.08
N LYS A 244 2.73 -14.36 9.03
CA LYS A 244 2.71 -15.18 7.82
C LYS A 244 1.57 -16.19 7.92
N LEU A 245 0.85 -16.37 6.81
CA LEU A 245 -0.13 -17.42 6.66
C LEU A 245 0.58 -18.66 6.10
N PRO A 246 0.49 -19.82 6.75
CA PRO A 246 1.22 -21.01 6.32
C PRO A 246 0.96 -21.39 4.87
N MET A 247 -0.31 -21.32 4.43
CA MET A 247 -0.67 -21.51 3.04
C MET A 247 -1.92 -20.71 2.71
N VAL A 248 -1.99 -20.16 1.48
CA VAL A 248 -3.19 -19.48 0.96
C VAL A 248 -3.57 -20.07 -0.39
N VAL A 249 -4.89 -20.17 -0.65
CA VAL A 249 -5.43 -20.78 -1.84
C VAL A 249 -6.48 -19.88 -2.49
N GLY A 250 -6.50 -19.86 -3.81
CA GLY A 250 -7.47 -19.14 -4.64
C GLY A 250 -7.73 -19.82 -5.98
N LEU A 251 -8.72 -19.35 -6.72
CA LEU A 251 -8.91 -19.74 -8.10
C LEU A 251 -7.83 -19.10 -8.98
N LYS A 252 -7.53 -19.77 -10.11
CA LYS A 252 -6.64 -19.21 -11.13
C LYS A 252 -7.20 -17.86 -11.60
N ASP A 253 -6.33 -16.86 -11.67
CA ASP A 253 -6.67 -15.49 -12.07
C ASP A 253 -7.59 -14.71 -11.09
N LYS A 254 -7.82 -15.24 -9.88
CA LYS A 254 -8.53 -14.54 -8.80
C LYS A 254 -7.62 -14.36 -7.59
N PRO A 255 -7.90 -13.36 -6.73
CA PRO A 255 -7.18 -13.20 -5.46
C PRO A 255 -7.29 -14.44 -4.58
N PHE A 256 -6.32 -14.64 -3.71
CA PHE A 256 -6.43 -15.65 -2.67
C PHE A 256 -7.63 -15.37 -1.76
N ALA A 257 -8.40 -16.38 -1.42
CA ALA A 257 -9.61 -16.25 -0.62
C ALA A 257 -9.64 -17.15 0.61
N LEU A 258 -8.84 -18.22 0.62
CA LEU A 258 -8.77 -19.20 1.69
C LEU A 258 -7.39 -19.19 2.35
N ALA A 259 -7.33 -18.95 3.64
CA ALA A 259 -6.15 -19.13 4.48
C ALA A 259 -6.19 -20.52 5.13
N VAL A 260 -5.14 -21.30 4.94
CA VAL A 260 -5.02 -22.65 5.48
C VAL A 260 -3.96 -22.66 6.58
N PHE A 261 -4.37 -22.98 7.78
CA PHE A 261 -3.53 -23.14 8.97
C PHE A 261 -3.16 -24.60 9.21
N THR A 262 -2.11 -24.81 9.95
CA THR A 262 -1.65 -26.12 10.39
C THR A 262 -1.09 -26.04 11.82
N ASP A 263 -0.79 -27.19 12.38
CA ASP A 263 -0.06 -27.35 13.64
C ASP A 263 1.46 -27.18 13.47
N ASP A 264 1.86 -26.09 12.78
CA ASP A 264 3.28 -25.73 12.59
C ASP A 264 3.92 -25.12 13.86
N ALA A 265 5.20 -24.82 13.78
CA ALA A 265 5.96 -24.24 14.90
C ALA A 265 5.37 -22.89 15.35
N GLN A 266 4.84 -22.07 14.44
CA GLN A 266 4.21 -20.80 14.77
C GLN A 266 2.90 -21.00 15.54
N PHE A 267 2.05 -21.92 15.08
CA PHE A 267 0.81 -22.27 15.76
C PHE A 267 1.07 -22.91 17.14
N MET A 268 2.05 -23.80 17.23
CA MET A 268 2.42 -24.45 18.51
C MET A 268 3.08 -23.47 19.48
N GLY A 269 3.79 -22.45 19.00
CA GLY A 269 4.43 -21.40 19.78
C GLY A 269 3.47 -20.42 20.46
N MET A 270 2.19 -20.34 20.00
CA MET A 270 1.17 -19.49 20.64
C MET A 270 0.82 -20.04 22.02
N GLN A 271 0.92 -19.19 23.05
CA GLN A 271 0.77 -19.61 24.46
C GLN A 271 -0.66 -20.04 24.83
N SER A 272 -1.66 -19.47 24.14
CA SER A 272 -3.07 -19.67 24.49
C SER A 272 -3.83 -20.49 23.44
N THR A 273 -4.53 -21.55 23.88
CA THR A 273 -5.46 -22.32 23.03
C THR A 273 -6.57 -21.41 22.46
N ARG A 274 -7.01 -20.40 23.23
CA ARG A 274 -8.00 -19.42 22.79
C ARG A 274 -7.46 -18.55 21.64
N GLU A 275 -6.21 -18.17 21.71
CA GLU A 275 -5.52 -17.38 20.66
C GLU A 275 -5.45 -18.19 19.36
N ARG A 276 -4.99 -19.42 19.42
CA ARG A 276 -4.84 -20.33 18.27
C ARG A 276 -6.14 -20.64 17.54
N HIS A 277 -7.20 -20.97 18.31
CA HIS A 277 -8.42 -21.54 17.73
C HIS A 277 -9.56 -20.52 17.57
N ARG A 278 -9.45 -19.36 18.17
CA ARG A 278 -10.53 -18.37 18.11
C ARG A 278 -10.05 -16.98 17.69
N ILE A 279 -9.05 -16.42 18.34
CA ILE A 279 -8.68 -15.03 18.10
C ILE A 279 -8.04 -14.90 16.71
N LEU A 280 -7.01 -15.69 16.42
CA LEU A 280 -6.32 -15.64 15.13
C LEU A 280 -7.24 -15.94 13.93
N PRO A 281 -8.07 -17.01 13.92
CA PRO A 281 -9.02 -17.21 12.84
C PRO A 281 -10.01 -16.05 12.68
N GLN A 282 -10.56 -15.51 13.78
CA GLN A 282 -11.49 -14.39 13.74
C GLN A 282 -10.83 -13.10 13.20
N GLU A 283 -9.57 -12.84 13.54
CA GLU A 283 -8.82 -11.71 12.98
C GLU A 283 -8.64 -11.86 11.47
N ILE A 284 -8.26 -13.05 11.01
CA ILE A 284 -8.07 -13.33 9.58
C ILE A 284 -9.41 -13.26 8.82
N GLU A 285 -10.49 -13.79 9.42
CA GLU A 285 -11.84 -13.68 8.85
C GLU A 285 -12.33 -12.23 8.79
N SER A 286 -11.99 -11.41 9.79
CA SER A 286 -12.33 -9.98 9.78
C SER A 286 -11.64 -9.20 8.67
N LEU A 287 -10.52 -9.72 8.14
CA LEU A 287 -9.82 -9.20 6.98
C LEU A 287 -10.39 -9.72 5.64
N GLY A 288 -11.51 -10.45 5.67
CA GLY A 288 -12.20 -10.95 4.47
C GLY A 288 -11.71 -12.30 3.96
N TRP A 289 -10.82 -12.97 4.68
CA TRP A 289 -10.37 -14.32 4.36
C TRP A 289 -11.35 -15.35 4.90
N SER A 290 -11.50 -16.46 4.19
CA SER A 290 -12.04 -17.68 4.79
C SER A 290 -10.90 -18.48 5.41
N VAL A 291 -11.17 -19.16 6.52
CA VAL A 291 -10.14 -19.90 7.27
C VAL A 291 -10.45 -21.38 7.25
N MET A 292 -9.42 -22.20 7.15
CA MET A 292 -9.46 -23.65 7.28
C MET A 292 -8.22 -24.16 7.99
N THR A 293 -8.37 -25.23 8.78
CA THR A 293 -7.22 -25.90 9.41
C THR A 293 -7.04 -27.29 8.83
N ILE A 294 -5.81 -27.61 8.44
CA ILE A 294 -5.34 -28.93 8.05
C ILE A 294 -4.31 -29.38 9.11
N TRP A 295 -4.58 -30.47 9.74
CA TRP A 295 -3.66 -31.05 10.71
C TRP A 295 -2.59 -31.88 10.00
N SER A 296 -1.33 -31.76 10.43
CA SER A 296 -0.18 -32.46 9.84
C SER A 296 -0.40 -33.99 9.78
N VAL A 297 -1.01 -34.56 10.81
CA VAL A 297 -1.35 -35.99 10.83
C VAL A 297 -2.34 -36.36 9.72
N GLY A 298 -3.38 -35.54 9.50
CA GLY A 298 -4.36 -35.77 8.44
C GLY A 298 -3.74 -35.68 7.06
N ALA A 299 -2.93 -34.67 6.83
CA ALA A 299 -2.21 -34.44 5.59
C ALA A 299 -1.18 -35.58 5.28
N PHE A 300 -0.54 -36.10 6.31
CA PHE A 300 0.40 -37.22 6.17
C PHE A 300 -0.30 -38.56 5.84
N VAL A 301 -1.43 -38.83 6.52
CA VAL A 301 -2.16 -40.11 6.35
C VAL A 301 -2.92 -40.16 5.03
N ASN A 302 -3.56 -39.05 4.62
CA ASN A 302 -4.33 -39.01 3.38
C ASN A 302 -4.32 -37.60 2.77
N PRO A 303 -3.24 -37.22 2.07
CA PRO A 303 -3.10 -35.88 1.48
C PRO A 303 -4.19 -35.57 0.43
N GLU A 304 -4.65 -36.57 -0.34
CA GLU A 304 -5.69 -36.34 -1.36
C GLU A 304 -7.03 -35.93 -0.72
N LYS A 305 -7.38 -36.53 0.39
CA LYS A 305 -8.58 -36.14 1.15
C LYS A 305 -8.52 -34.70 1.63
N GLU A 306 -7.36 -34.24 2.08
CA GLU A 306 -7.18 -32.87 2.53
C GLU A 306 -7.21 -31.90 1.34
N VAL A 307 -6.64 -32.27 0.20
CA VAL A 307 -6.75 -31.50 -1.04
C VAL A 307 -8.21 -31.36 -1.48
N ASP A 308 -8.98 -32.47 -1.47
CA ASP A 308 -10.40 -32.44 -1.81
C ASP A 308 -11.22 -31.54 -0.87
N ARG A 309 -10.88 -31.51 0.43
CA ARG A 309 -11.47 -30.58 1.40
C ARG A 309 -11.19 -29.13 1.06
N VAL A 310 -9.96 -28.80 0.67
CA VAL A 310 -9.56 -27.45 0.24
C VAL A 310 -10.35 -27.04 -1.00
N VAL A 311 -10.44 -27.91 -2.00
CA VAL A 311 -11.19 -27.67 -3.24
C VAL A 311 -12.66 -27.42 -2.95
N ALA A 312 -13.28 -28.27 -2.13
CA ALA A 312 -14.69 -28.14 -1.74
C ALA A 312 -14.94 -26.81 -0.99
N ARG A 313 -14.08 -26.48 -0.01
CA ARG A 313 -14.20 -25.24 0.75
C ARG A 313 -14.07 -24.00 -0.13
N LEU A 314 -13.14 -24.03 -1.09
CA LEU A 314 -12.97 -22.93 -2.04
C LEU A 314 -14.20 -22.78 -2.95
N GLY A 315 -14.82 -23.91 -3.36
CA GLY A 315 -16.08 -23.92 -4.11
C GLY A 315 -17.23 -23.25 -3.36
N GLU A 316 -17.40 -23.54 -2.07
CA GLU A 316 -18.40 -22.88 -1.20
C GLU A 316 -18.17 -21.37 -1.13
N ILE A 317 -16.93 -20.94 -0.90
CA ILE A 317 -16.57 -19.51 -0.78
C ILE A 317 -16.97 -18.70 -2.02
N TYR A 318 -16.83 -19.29 -3.20
CA TYR A 318 -17.17 -18.60 -4.45
C TYR A 318 -18.64 -18.75 -4.85
N GLN A 319 -19.37 -19.71 -4.30
CA GLN A 319 -20.83 -19.81 -4.45
C GLN A 319 -21.57 -18.82 -3.55
N ASP A 320 -21.11 -18.63 -2.31
CA ASP A 320 -21.69 -17.67 -1.35
C ASP A 320 -21.47 -16.20 -1.75
N LYS A 321 -20.55 -15.93 -2.69
CA LYS A 321 -20.22 -14.59 -3.19
C LYS A 321 -20.90 -14.24 -4.53
N GLN A 322 -21.76 -15.11 -5.07
CA GLN A 322 -22.61 -14.85 -6.24
C GLN A 322 -24.00 -14.39 -5.81
#